data_f8dbf6fc7d40a2532a798606ee343ca0
#
_entry.id   f8dbf6fc7d40a2532a798606ee343ca0
#
_cell.length_a   1.000
_cell.length_b   1.000
_cell.length_c   1.000
_cell.angle_alpha   90.00
_cell.angle_beta   90.00
_cell.angle_gamma   90.00
#
_symmetry.space_group_name_H-M   'P 1'
#
loop_
_entity.id
_entity.type
_entity.pdbx_description
1 polymer ?
#
loop_
_entity_poly.entity_id
_entity_poly.type
_entity_poly.pdbx_seq_one_letter_code
_entity_poly.pdbx_strand_id
1 'polypeptide(L)'
;MAKASTEDHGKIIHFAGAHHLFPVAKKADPKAIRLAGADGVAEDEARIGWDKFFRAFIDGGMVFVHDEAEGRPLPRAEAEAALR
;
A
#
# COMPACT_ATOMS: atom_id res chain seq x y z
N MET A 1 17.12 -7.92 7.57
CA MET A 1 15.75 -8.19 7.98
C MET A 1 14.93 -8.64 6.81
N ALA A 2 14.19 -9.68 7.00
CA ALA A 2 13.39 -10.23 5.91
C ALA A 2 12.16 -9.38 5.67
N LYS A 3 11.85 -9.14 4.41
CA LYS A 3 10.59 -8.55 4.03
C LYS A 3 9.53 -9.64 4.07
N ALA A 4 8.31 -9.24 4.37
CA ALA A 4 7.16 -10.14 4.37
C ALA A 4 6.14 -9.64 3.37
N SER A 5 5.24 -10.50 2.96
CA SER A 5 4.15 -10.13 2.07
C SER A 5 2.84 -10.63 2.62
N THR A 6 1.77 -9.92 2.32
CA THR A 6 0.43 -10.31 2.73
C THR A 6 -0.61 -9.78 1.76
N GLU A 7 -1.72 -10.49 1.66
CA GLU A 7 -2.92 -10.01 0.97
C GLU A 7 -4.06 -9.81 1.97
N ASP A 8 -3.77 -9.99 3.25
CA ASP A 8 -4.76 -9.86 4.31
C ASP A 8 -5.03 -8.39 4.61
N HIS A 9 -6.24 -7.94 4.34
CA HIS A 9 -6.65 -6.54 4.53
C HIS A 9 -6.49 -6.08 5.98
N GLY A 10 -6.84 -6.92 6.92
CA GLY A 10 -6.69 -6.58 8.34
C GLY A 10 -5.25 -6.32 8.74
N LYS A 11 -4.32 -7.12 8.22
CA LYS A 11 -2.90 -6.94 8.50
C LYS A 11 -2.37 -5.65 7.88
N ILE A 12 -2.84 -5.31 6.69
CA ILE A 12 -2.44 -4.07 6.02
C ILE A 12 -2.94 -2.86 6.82
N ILE A 13 -4.18 -2.88 7.25
CA ILE A 13 -4.75 -1.81 8.06
C ILE A 13 -4.01 -1.68 9.40
N HIS A 14 -3.70 -2.81 10.03
CA HIS A 14 -2.94 -2.82 11.27
C HIS A 14 -1.55 -2.22 11.09
N PHE A 15 -0.86 -2.60 10.03
CA PHE A 15 0.44 -2.04 9.70
C PHE A 15 0.36 -0.53 9.53
N ALA A 16 -0.62 -0.07 8.75
CA ALA A 16 -0.81 1.37 8.52
C ALA A 16 -1.07 2.11 9.82
N GLY A 17 -1.92 1.58 10.68
CA GLY A 17 -2.20 2.20 11.98
C GLY A 17 -0.97 2.27 12.87
N ALA A 18 -0.17 1.21 12.90
CA ALA A 18 1.04 1.16 13.72
C ALA A 18 2.10 2.17 13.26
N HIS A 19 2.11 2.50 11.98
CA HIS A 19 3.07 3.45 11.40
C HIS A 19 2.48 4.83 11.11
N HIS A 20 1.24 5.07 11.55
CA HIS A 20 0.53 6.35 11.34
C HIS A 20 0.41 6.70 9.85
N LEU A 21 0.09 5.68 9.05
CA LEU A 21 -0.08 5.83 7.61
C LEU A 21 -1.56 5.70 7.23
N PHE A 22 -1.89 6.22 6.06
CA PHE A 22 -3.23 6.07 5.52
C PHE A 22 -3.15 5.89 4.00
N PRO A 23 -4.22 5.34 3.39
CA PRO A 23 -4.16 5.07 1.96
C PRO A 23 -4.33 6.35 1.14
N VAL A 24 -3.51 6.46 0.10
CA VAL A 24 -3.59 7.56 -0.86
C VAL A 24 -3.51 7.01 -2.28
N ALA A 25 -3.99 7.79 -3.23
CA ALA A 25 -3.90 7.45 -4.64
C ALA A 25 -3.65 8.72 -5.43
N LYS A 26 -3.05 8.58 -6.60
CA LYS A 26 -2.87 9.72 -7.49
C LYS A 26 -4.22 10.20 -8.00
N LYS A 27 -4.43 11.51 -8.03
CA LYS A 27 -5.69 12.11 -8.49
C LYS A 27 -5.99 11.73 -9.94
N ALA A 28 -4.96 11.64 -10.77
CA ALA A 28 -5.10 11.31 -12.18
C ALA A 28 -5.18 9.80 -12.44
N ASP A 29 -4.79 8.98 -11.46
CA ASP A 29 -4.79 7.52 -11.61
C ASP A 29 -5.19 6.85 -10.29
N PRO A 30 -6.47 6.51 -10.13
CA PRO A 30 -6.95 5.88 -8.90
C PRO A 30 -6.34 4.51 -8.60
N LYS A 31 -5.66 3.92 -9.58
CA LYS A 31 -4.99 2.62 -9.39
C LYS A 31 -3.58 2.77 -8.83
N ALA A 32 -3.02 3.96 -8.88
CA ALA A 32 -1.69 4.24 -8.34
C ALA A 32 -1.78 4.53 -6.85
N ILE A 33 -1.94 3.46 -6.07
CA ILE A 33 -2.18 3.52 -4.63
C ILE A 33 -0.89 3.30 -3.84
N ARG A 34 -0.85 3.89 -2.64
CA ARG A 34 0.21 3.62 -1.66
C ARG A 34 -0.24 4.06 -0.28
N LEU A 35 0.61 3.83 0.70
CA LEU A 35 0.39 4.33 2.05
C LEU A 35 1.32 5.52 2.29
N ALA A 36 0.81 6.52 2.97
CA ALA A 36 1.60 7.73 3.28
C ALA A 36 1.19 8.30 4.62
N GLY A 37 2.14 8.93 5.30
CA GLY A 37 1.85 9.74 6.48
C GLY A 37 1.39 11.14 6.08
N ALA A 38 0.99 11.94 7.05
CA ALA A 38 0.45 13.28 6.80
C ALA A 38 1.39 14.17 5.97
N ASP A 39 2.69 14.03 6.21
CA ASP A 39 3.70 14.85 5.51
C ASP A 39 4.19 14.21 4.21
N GLY A 40 3.71 13.02 3.91
CA GLY A 40 4.17 12.26 2.75
C GLY A 40 3.22 12.25 1.56
N VAL A 41 2.11 12.97 1.63
CA VAL A 41 1.14 13.03 0.54
C VAL A 41 1.58 14.07 -0.47
N ALA A 42 1.77 13.65 -1.73
CA ALA A 42 2.18 14.57 -2.79
C ALA A 42 1.00 15.42 -3.27
N GLU A 43 1.31 16.53 -3.96
CA GLU A 43 0.26 17.43 -4.46
C GLU A 43 -0.68 16.75 -5.46
N ASP A 44 -0.18 15.77 -6.20
CA ASP A 44 -0.97 15.03 -7.18
C ASP A 44 -1.67 13.82 -6.57
N GLU A 45 -1.59 13.67 -5.25
CA GLU A 45 -2.21 12.57 -4.52
C GLU A 45 -3.32 13.06 -3.61
N ALA A 46 -4.25 12.16 -3.28
CA ALA A 46 -5.32 12.43 -2.34
C ALA A 46 -5.52 11.23 -1.44
N ARG A 47 -5.90 11.50 -0.20
CA ARG A 47 -6.27 10.44 0.73
C ARG A 47 -7.56 9.78 0.24
N ILE A 48 -7.60 8.45 0.29
CA ILE A 48 -8.76 7.66 -0.10
C ILE A 48 -9.21 6.79 1.06
N GLY A 49 -10.40 6.24 0.97
CA GLY A 49 -10.88 5.28 1.95
C GLY A 49 -10.27 3.91 1.69
N TRP A 50 -10.30 3.06 2.73
CA TRP A 50 -9.79 1.70 2.61
C TRP A 50 -10.55 0.87 1.58
N ASP A 51 -11.84 1.12 1.39
CA ASP A 51 -12.64 0.43 0.38
C ASP A 51 -12.10 0.67 -1.03
N LYS A 52 -11.75 1.90 -1.34
CA LYS A 52 -11.17 2.25 -2.64
C LYS A 52 -9.76 1.69 -2.78
N PHE A 53 -8.98 1.76 -1.71
CA PHE A 53 -7.62 1.22 -1.69
C PHE A 53 -7.65 -0.27 -2.01
N PHE A 54 -8.47 -1.04 -1.30
CA PHE A 54 -8.51 -2.48 -1.50
C PHE A 54 -9.13 -2.87 -2.84
N ARG A 55 -10.05 -2.07 -3.37
CA ARG A 55 -10.56 -2.33 -4.71
C ARG A 55 -9.45 -2.25 -5.75
N ALA A 56 -8.64 -1.20 -5.70
CA ALA A 56 -7.51 -1.06 -6.61
C ALA A 56 -6.46 -2.13 -6.37
N PHE A 57 -6.24 -2.49 -5.10
CA PHE A 57 -5.31 -3.54 -4.69
C PHE A 57 -5.69 -4.88 -5.31
N ILE A 58 -6.96 -5.26 -5.21
CA ILE A 58 -7.45 -6.52 -5.76
C ILE A 58 -7.46 -6.50 -7.28
N ASP A 59 -7.97 -5.42 -7.87
CA ASP A 59 -8.06 -5.27 -9.32
C ASP A 59 -6.68 -5.30 -9.99
N GLY A 60 -5.67 -4.80 -9.30
CA GLY A 60 -4.30 -4.80 -9.80
C GLY A 60 -3.52 -6.08 -9.53
N GLY A 61 -4.14 -7.06 -8.86
CA GLY A 61 -3.45 -8.29 -8.48
C GLY A 61 -2.24 -8.02 -7.59
N MET A 62 -2.37 -7.09 -6.67
CA MET A 62 -1.26 -6.63 -5.85
C MET A 62 -1.04 -7.49 -4.61
N VAL A 63 0.16 -7.39 -4.07
CA VAL A 63 0.55 -7.99 -2.79
C VAL A 63 1.22 -6.90 -1.98
N PHE A 64 0.92 -6.83 -0.69
CA PHE A 64 1.52 -5.84 0.19
C PHE A 64 2.83 -6.37 0.74
N VAL A 65 3.93 -5.72 0.37
CA VAL A 65 5.28 -6.09 0.81
C VAL A 65 5.70 -5.10 1.89
N HIS A 66 6.09 -5.62 3.04
CA HIS A 66 6.44 -4.76 4.17
C HIS A 66 7.62 -5.31 4.96
N ASP A 67 8.28 -4.42 5.69
CA ASP A 67 9.29 -4.77 6.66
C ASP A 67 9.05 -3.95 7.94
N GLU A 68 10.03 -3.84 8.80
CA GLU A 68 9.86 -3.12 10.07
C GLU A 68 9.67 -1.62 9.91
N ALA A 69 10.15 -1.06 8.80
CA ALA A 69 10.17 0.38 8.57
C ALA A 69 9.13 0.87 7.58
N GLU A 70 8.83 0.08 6.58
CA GLU A 70 7.95 0.53 5.51
C GLU A 70 7.16 -0.61 4.87
N GLY A 71 6.11 -0.26 4.16
CA GLY A 71 5.32 -1.22 3.42
C GLY A 71 4.65 -0.54 2.23
N ARG A 72 4.44 -1.30 1.17
CA ARG A 72 3.79 -0.77 -0.03
C ARG A 72 3.14 -1.88 -0.84
N PRO A 73 2.05 -1.56 -1.56
CA PRO A 73 1.47 -2.52 -2.48
C PRO A 73 2.30 -2.59 -3.76
N LEU A 74 2.54 -3.80 -4.24
CA LEU A 74 3.27 -4.03 -5.49
C LEU A 74 2.51 -5.05 -6.31
N PRO A 75 2.57 -4.95 -7.66
CA PRO A 75 2.10 -6.05 -8.49
C PRO A 75 2.81 -7.35 -8.10
N ARG A 76 2.12 -8.47 -8.24
CA ARG A 76 2.64 -9.77 -7.78
C ARG A 76 4.05 -10.06 -8.31
N ALA A 77 4.32 -9.79 -9.57
CA ALA A 77 5.64 -10.05 -10.15
C ALA A 77 6.73 -9.21 -9.48
N GLU A 78 6.44 -7.93 -9.20
CA GLU A 78 7.39 -7.07 -8.51
C GLU A 78 7.57 -7.46 -7.06
N ALA A 79 6.47 -7.91 -6.42
CA ALA A 79 6.54 -8.39 -5.04
C ALA A 79 7.46 -9.61 -4.93
N GLU A 80 7.36 -10.55 -5.86
CA GLU A 80 8.22 -11.71 -5.87
C GLU A 80 9.69 -11.33 -6.04
N ALA A 81 9.98 -10.38 -6.92
CA ALA A 81 11.34 -9.89 -7.12
C ALA A 81 11.87 -9.20 -5.86
N ALA A 82 11.03 -8.43 -5.18
CA ALA A 82 11.42 -7.72 -3.97
C ALA A 82 11.70 -8.64 -2.78
N LEU A 83 11.13 -9.84 -2.79
CA LEU A 83 11.30 -10.81 -1.69
C LEU A 83 12.50 -11.75 -1.88
N ARG A 84 13.18 -11.66 -3.00
CA ARG A 84 14.35 -12.49 -3.28
C ARG A 84 15.63 -11.93 -2.68
#